data_4d6ab2df6b458644b06ef78af59835c3
#
_entry.id   4d6ab2df6b458644b06ef78af59835c3
#
_cell.length_a   1.000
_cell.length_b   1.000
_cell.length_c   1.000
_cell.angle_alpha   90.00
_cell.angle_beta   90.00
_cell.angle_gamma   90.00
#
_symmetry.space_group_name_H-M   'P 1'
#
loop_
_entity.id
_entity.type
_entity.pdbx_description
1 polymer ?
#
loop_
_entity_poly.entity_id
_entity_poly.type
_entity_poly.pdbx_seq_one_letter_code
_entity_poly.pdbx_strand_id
1 'polypeptide(L)'
;LVQNRIVIWKVEESRNIFANGYYGKPLGISKPKGTQFDAPLVIDLIEGCYLIQMGRLIAYHVDGRQISLRALKALCRKQYIDFDNKYLVFRILRDGGYVVSPGVKFGCDFAVYEHGPGIDHAPYLVQVFKQNDYLTATGIVLAGRLATTVKKQFILSLPRIKERKDDF
;
A
#
# COMPACT_ATOMS: atom_id res chain seq x y z
N LEU A 1 -9.37 -2.38 14.31
CA LEU A 1 -8.71 -3.40 13.49
C LEU A 1 -9.59 -4.64 13.44
N VAL A 2 -9.99 -5.08 12.25
CA VAL A 2 -10.87 -6.24 12.03
C VAL A 2 -10.18 -7.17 11.02
N GLN A 3 -9.96 -8.43 11.37
CA GLN A 3 -9.35 -9.45 10.48
C GLN A 3 -8.12 -8.94 9.71
N ASN A 4 -7.17 -8.31 10.40
CA ASN A 4 -5.97 -7.73 9.82
C ASN A 4 -6.24 -6.63 8.76
N ARG A 5 -7.36 -5.91 8.89
CA ARG A 5 -7.69 -4.72 8.10
C ARG A 5 -8.09 -3.59 9.02
N ILE A 6 -7.82 -2.37 8.63
CA ILE A 6 -8.33 -1.19 9.30
C ILE A 6 -9.64 -0.80 8.59
N VAL A 7 -10.71 -0.63 9.36
CA VAL A 7 -12.01 -0.24 8.80
C VAL A 7 -12.39 1.11 9.39
N ILE A 8 -12.68 2.07 8.53
CA ILE A 8 -13.28 3.35 8.89
C ILE A 8 -14.78 3.23 8.63
N TRP A 9 -15.57 3.22 9.71
CA TRP A 9 -17.02 2.98 9.63
C TRP A 9 -17.81 4.21 9.21
N LYS A 10 -17.36 5.40 9.63
CA LYS A 10 -18.04 6.65 9.30
C LYS A 10 -17.79 7.02 7.85
N VAL A 11 -18.85 7.17 7.09
CA VAL A 11 -18.80 7.43 5.64
C VAL A 11 -18.09 8.76 5.32
N GLU A 12 -18.32 9.80 6.10
CA GLU A 12 -17.66 11.09 5.88
C GLU A 12 -16.14 11.01 6.07
N GLU A 13 -15.69 10.34 7.14
CA GLU A 13 -14.26 10.10 7.39
C GLU A 13 -13.67 9.20 6.28
N SER A 14 -14.42 8.20 5.84
CA SER A 14 -14.07 7.31 4.73
C SER A 14 -13.85 8.09 3.43
N ARG A 15 -14.78 8.97 3.07
CA ARG A 15 -14.69 9.84 1.89
C ARG A 15 -13.50 10.79 2.01
N ASN A 16 -13.28 11.39 3.17
CA ASN A 16 -12.18 12.31 3.41
C ASN A 16 -10.82 11.64 3.21
N ILE A 17 -10.59 10.48 3.84
CA ILE A 17 -9.33 9.72 3.68
C ILE A 17 -9.13 9.28 2.22
N PHE A 18 -10.18 8.80 1.58
CA PHE A 18 -10.12 8.38 0.17
C PHE A 18 -9.85 9.56 -0.78
N ALA A 19 -10.53 10.69 -0.63
CA ALA A 19 -10.35 11.87 -1.46
C ALA A 19 -8.95 12.49 -1.33
N ASN A 20 -8.32 12.35 -0.16
CA ASN A 20 -7.01 12.90 0.14
C ASN A 20 -5.85 11.93 -0.15
N GLY A 21 -5.96 11.10 -1.20
CA GLY A 21 -4.85 10.26 -1.67
C GLY A 21 -5.24 8.84 -2.05
N TYR A 22 -6.53 8.56 -2.21
CA TYR A 22 -7.03 7.24 -2.65
C TYR A 22 -6.58 6.08 -1.77
N TYR A 23 -6.48 6.32 -0.44
CA TYR A 23 -6.18 5.27 0.52
C TYR A 23 -7.36 4.34 0.70
N GLY A 24 -7.08 3.05 0.78
CA GLY A 24 -8.07 2.03 1.02
C GLY A 24 -9.01 1.75 -0.15
N LYS A 25 -10.08 1.04 0.17
CA LYS A 25 -11.12 0.67 -0.80
C LYS A 25 -12.48 0.72 -0.12
N PRO A 26 -13.48 1.39 -0.70
CA PRO A 26 -14.84 1.35 -0.18
C PRO A 26 -15.38 -0.08 -0.16
N LEU A 27 -15.98 -0.48 0.95
CA LEU A 27 -16.50 -1.83 1.15
C LEU A 27 -17.61 -2.14 0.14
N GLY A 28 -17.49 -3.26 -0.56
CA GLY A 28 -18.48 -3.69 -1.55
C GLY A 28 -18.40 -2.93 -2.89
N ILE A 29 -17.58 -1.88 -3.04
CA ILE A 29 -17.47 -1.11 -4.27
C ILE A 29 -16.12 -1.41 -4.95
N SER A 30 -16.17 -2.17 -6.04
CA SER A 30 -14.95 -2.60 -6.74
C SER A 30 -14.26 -1.46 -7.53
N LYS A 31 -15.05 -0.53 -8.08
CA LYS A 31 -14.59 0.62 -8.86
C LYS A 31 -15.41 1.84 -8.50
N PRO A 32 -15.01 2.62 -7.48
CA PRO A 32 -15.71 3.83 -7.11
C PRO A 32 -15.63 4.84 -8.26
N LYS A 33 -16.77 5.41 -8.62
CA LYS A 33 -16.85 6.51 -9.59
C LYS A 33 -16.62 7.84 -8.86
N GLY A 34 -15.36 8.21 -8.68
CA GLY A 34 -14.98 9.39 -7.92
C GLY A 34 -14.91 9.15 -6.41
N THR A 35 -14.91 10.24 -5.64
CA THR A 35 -14.68 10.21 -4.19
C THR A 35 -15.97 10.13 -3.36
N GLN A 36 -17.13 10.20 -4.02
CA GLN A 36 -18.43 10.12 -3.38
C GLN A 36 -18.97 8.69 -3.41
N PHE A 37 -19.05 8.07 -2.25
CA PHE A 37 -19.60 6.71 -2.07
C PHE A 37 -20.24 6.62 -0.68
N ASP A 38 -21.16 5.70 -0.50
CA ASP A 38 -21.88 5.48 0.75
C ASP A 38 -21.52 4.09 1.32
N ALA A 39 -20.30 3.97 1.80
CA ALA A 39 -19.78 2.73 2.35
C ALA A 39 -18.61 3.00 3.32
N PRO A 40 -18.36 2.11 4.29
CA PRO A 40 -17.14 2.10 5.07
C PRO A 40 -15.90 1.95 4.19
N LEU A 41 -14.75 2.45 4.64
CA LEU A 41 -13.49 2.32 3.93
C LEU A 41 -12.62 1.25 4.59
N VAL A 42 -12.15 0.31 3.80
CA VAL A 42 -11.20 -0.72 4.22
C VAL A 42 -9.80 -0.32 3.79
N ILE A 43 -8.92 -0.12 4.77
CA ILE A 43 -7.53 0.30 4.56
C ILE A 43 -6.60 -0.89 4.78
N ASP A 44 -5.64 -1.05 3.89
CA ASP A 44 -4.57 -2.02 4.03
C ASP A 44 -3.63 -1.66 5.20
N LEU A 45 -2.99 -2.66 5.82
CA LEU A 45 -2.13 -2.40 6.98
C LEU A 45 -0.90 -1.54 6.63
N ILE A 46 -0.35 -1.67 5.42
CA ILE A 46 0.76 -0.82 4.95
C ILE A 46 0.31 0.64 4.87
N GLU A 47 -0.84 0.88 4.25
CA GLU A 47 -1.46 2.21 4.19
C GLU A 47 -1.77 2.75 5.59
N GLY A 48 -2.28 1.88 6.47
CA GLY A 48 -2.57 2.22 7.86
C GLY A 48 -1.33 2.65 8.63
N CYS A 49 -0.21 1.94 8.47
CA CYS A 49 1.07 2.34 9.07
C CYS A 49 1.50 3.73 8.60
N TYR A 50 1.36 4.01 7.31
CA TYR A 50 1.71 5.30 6.74
C TYR A 50 0.82 6.43 7.26
N LEU A 51 -0.50 6.24 7.25
CA LEU A 51 -1.46 7.23 7.73
C LEU A 51 -1.29 7.54 9.23
N ILE A 52 -1.02 6.52 10.06
CA ILE A 52 -0.73 6.72 11.49
C ILE A 52 0.61 7.47 11.66
N GLN A 53 1.63 7.13 10.89
CA GLN A 53 2.92 7.84 10.94
C GLN A 53 2.80 9.31 10.55
N MET A 54 1.90 9.63 9.61
CA MET A 54 1.60 11.01 9.19
C MET A 54 0.63 11.74 10.13
N GLY A 55 0.18 11.11 11.22
CA GLY A 55 -0.79 11.68 12.15
C GLY A 55 -2.20 11.87 11.56
N ARG A 56 -2.51 11.18 10.45
CA ARG A 56 -3.78 11.30 9.72
C ARG A 56 -4.81 10.24 10.12
N LEU A 57 -4.41 9.24 10.89
CA LEU A 57 -5.26 8.15 11.35
C LEU A 57 -4.89 7.73 12.77
N ILE A 58 -5.91 7.46 13.57
CA ILE A 58 -5.76 6.77 14.86
C ILE A 58 -6.52 5.45 14.74
N ALA A 59 -5.85 4.34 15.03
CA ALA A 59 -6.46 3.02 14.94
C ALA A 59 -6.69 2.40 16.32
N TYR A 60 -7.76 1.62 16.43
CA TYR A 60 -8.16 0.93 17.66
C TYR A 60 -8.37 -0.56 17.38
N HIS A 61 -8.11 -1.38 18.39
CA HIS A 61 -8.61 -2.75 18.44
C HIS A 61 -10.13 -2.77 18.61
N VAL A 62 -10.75 -3.92 18.39
CA VAL A 62 -12.19 -4.10 18.60
C VAL A 62 -12.61 -3.85 20.06
N ASP A 63 -11.69 -4.10 21.00
CA ASP A 63 -11.88 -3.86 22.44
C ASP A 63 -11.70 -2.40 22.86
N GLY A 64 -11.48 -1.49 21.91
CA GLY A 64 -11.34 -0.05 22.16
C GLY A 64 -9.93 0.40 22.53
N ARG A 65 -8.94 -0.49 22.65
CA ARG A 65 -7.54 -0.10 22.90
C ARG A 65 -6.90 0.50 21.65
N GLN A 66 -6.23 1.63 21.81
CA GLN A 66 -5.49 2.27 20.73
C GLN A 66 -4.29 1.40 20.30
N ILE A 67 -4.07 1.32 19.00
CA ILE A 67 -2.93 0.60 18.41
C ILE A 67 -1.81 1.60 18.14
N SER A 68 -0.64 1.39 18.75
CA SER A 68 0.53 2.19 18.42
C SER A 68 1.10 1.82 17.05
N LEU A 69 1.82 2.76 16.40
CA LEU A 69 2.51 2.49 15.14
C LEU A 69 3.48 1.29 15.26
N ARG A 70 4.19 1.18 16.39
CA ARG A 70 5.11 0.05 16.67
C ARG A 70 4.35 -1.28 16.68
N ALA A 71 3.21 -1.34 17.38
CA ALA A 71 2.39 -2.55 17.44
C ALA A 71 1.81 -2.92 16.06
N LEU A 72 1.35 -1.93 15.28
CA LEU A 72 0.85 -2.16 13.93
C LEU A 72 1.96 -2.66 13.00
N LYS A 73 3.16 -2.07 13.02
CA LYS A 73 4.31 -2.55 12.25
C LYS A 73 4.71 -3.99 12.64
N ALA A 74 4.65 -4.34 13.94
CA ALA A 74 4.91 -5.71 14.39
C ALA A 74 3.88 -6.71 13.84
N LEU A 75 2.61 -6.32 13.75
CA LEU A 75 1.57 -7.12 13.09
C LEU A 75 1.84 -7.25 11.59
N CYS A 76 2.21 -6.17 10.92
CA CYS A 76 2.54 -6.20 9.49
C CYS A 76 3.69 -7.16 9.17
N ARG A 77 4.76 -7.19 9.98
CA ARG A 77 5.88 -8.13 9.80
C ARG A 77 5.46 -9.60 9.87
N LYS A 78 4.36 -9.91 10.56
CA LYS A 78 3.78 -11.26 10.60
C LYS A 78 2.91 -11.59 9.38
N GLN A 79 2.36 -10.56 8.74
CA GLN A 79 1.39 -10.70 7.64
C GLN A 79 2.01 -10.56 6.26
N TYR A 80 3.04 -9.73 6.12
CA TYR A 80 3.69 -9.45 4.85
C TYR A 80 5.10 -10.02 4.82
N ILE A 81 5.39 -10.78 3.80
CA ILE A 81 6.77 -11.14 3.49
C ILE A 81 7.51 -9.85 3.16
N ASP A 82 8.64 -9.63 3.83
CA ASP A 82 9.51 -8.47 3.61
C ASP A 82 8.84 -7.10 3.83
N PHE A 83 8.05 -7.00 4.89
CA PHE A 83 7.29 -5.79 5.20
C PHE A 83 8.13 -4.51 5.21
N ASP A 84 9.31 -4.54 5.86
CA ASP A 84 10.08 -3.30 6.08
C ASP A 84 10.57 -2.70 4.76
N ASN A 85 11.03 -3.52 3.79
CA ASN A 85 11.38 -3.05 2.46
C ASN A 85 10.16 -2.57 1.68
N LYS A 86 9.06 -3.30 1.73
CA LYS A 86 7.81 -2.89 1.07
C LYS A 86 7.27 -1.59 1.66
N TYR A 87 7.31 -1.43 2.97
CA TYR A 87 6.90 -0.20 3.63
C TYR A 87 7.80 0.99 3.28
N LEU A 88 9.11 0.77 3.20
CA LEU A 88 10.06 1.80 2.76
C LEU A 88 9.75 2.28 1.35
N VAL A 89 9.55 1.35 0.40
CA VAL A 89 9.21 1.68 -0.99
C VAL A 89 7.86 2.38 -1.06
N PHE A 90 6.83 1.86 -0.37
CA PHE A 90 5.51 2.48 -0.29
C PHE A 90 5.61 3.93 0.19
N ARG A 91 6.36 4.18 1.27
CA ARG A 91 6.55 5.51 1.83
C ARG A 91 7.24 6.45 0.84
N ILE A 92 8.34 6.02 0.22
CA ILE A 92 9.07 6.83 -0.77
C ILE A 92 8.15 7.25 -1.91
N LEU A 93 7.36 6.33 -2.43
CA LEU A 93 6.42 6.62 -3.51
C LEU A 93 5.32 7.59 -3.06
N ARG A 94 4.76 7.39 -1.86
CA ARG A 94 3.74 8.29 -1.30
C ARG A 94 4.30 9.68 -0.98
N ASP A 95 5.50 9.76 -0.42
CA ASP A 95 6.17 11.02 -0.12
C ASP A 95 6.54 11.78 -1.42
N GLY A 96 6.78 11.03 -2.51
CA GLY A 96 6.95 11.57 -3.88
C GLY A 96 5.67 12.01 -4.57
N GLY A 97 4.52 11.93 -3.90
CA GLY A 97 3.23 12.39 -4.44
C GLY A 97 2.44 11.36 -5.25
N TYR A 98 2.95 10.15 -5.42
CA TYR A 98 2.26 9.11 -6.19
C TYR A 98 1.13 8.47 -5.38
N VAL A 99 0.09 8.03 -6.09
CA VAL A 99 -0.95 7.16 -5.51
C VAL A 99 -0.53 5.71 -5.68
N VAL A 100 -0.43 4.99 -4.56
CA VAL A 100 0.05 3.61 -4.51
C VAL A 100 -1.08 2.70 -4.05
N SER A 101 -1.38 1.68 -4.83
CA SER A 101 -2.38 0.65 -4.53
C SER A 101 -1.74 -0.73 -4.54
N PRO A 102 -2.33 -1.75 -3.88
CA PRO A 102 -1.86 -3.12 -3.97
C PRO A 102 -1.79 -3.62 -5.41
N GLY A 103 -0.65 -4.18 -5.81
CA GLY A 103 -0.38 -4.69 -7.15
C GLY A 103 -0.78 -6.15 -7.39
N VAL A 104 -1.46 -6.79 -6.45
CA VAL A 104 -1.81 -8.24 -6.48
C VAL A 104 -2.49 -8.65 -7.80
N LYS A 105 -3.36 -7.81 -8.34
CA LYS A 105 -4.02 -8.05 -9.64
C LYS A 105 -3.02 -8.25 -10.79
N PHE A 106 -1.85 -7.67 -10.67
CA PHE A 106 -0.78 -7.73 -11.68
C PHE A 106 0.38 -8.63 -11.25
N GLY A 107 0.24 -9.38 -10.15
CA GLY A 107 1.30 -10.25 -9.65
C GLY A 107 2.54 -9.51 -9.14
N CYS A 108 2.39 -8.25 -8.70
CA CYS A 108 3.46 -7.43 -8.13
C CYS A 108 3.03 -6.82 -6.79
N ASP A 109 3.95 -6.13 -6.11
CA ASP A 109 3.66 -5.54 -4.81
C ASP A 109 2.75 -4.31 -4.93
N PHE A 110 3.07 -3.40 -5.86
CA PHE A 110 2.33 -2.14 -5.98
C PHE A 110 2.00 -1.79 -7.43
N ALA A 111 0.80 -1.22 -7.62
CA ALA A 111 0.41 -0.47 -8.80
C ALA A 111 0.44 1.02 -8.44
N VAL A 112 1.18 1.82 -9.23
CA VAL A 112 1.48 3.21 -8.92
C VAL A 112 0.86 4.10 -9.99
N TYR A 113 0.15 5.14 -9.55
CA TYR A 113 -0.55 6.12 -10.35
C TYR A 113 0.05 7.50 -10.14
N GLU A 114 -0.02 8.34 -11.14
CA GLU A 114 0.35 9.76 -11.03
C GLU A 114 -0.77 10.58 -10.39
N HIS A 115 -2.03 10.33 -10.76
CA HIS A 115 -3.19 11.08 -10.28
C HIS A 115 -4.16 10.23 -9.47
N GLY A 116 -4.34 8.97 -9.79
CA GLY A 116 -5.11 8.03 -9.00
C GLY A 116 -6.08 7.14 -9.78
N PRO A 117 -6.57 6.08 -9.12
CA PRO A 117 -7.47 5.11 -9.74
C PRO A 117 -8.78 5.78 -10.19
N GLY A 118 -9.11 5.59 -11.48
CA GLY A 118 -10.28 6.19 -12.10
C GLY A 118 -10.01 7.53 -12.80
N ILE A 119 -8.87 8.17 -12.57
CA ILE A 119 -8.38 9.35 -13.28
C ILE A 119 -7.40 8.92 -14.36
N ASP A 120 -6.40 8.12 -13.97
CA ASP A 120 -5.41 7.58 -14.88
C ASP A 120 -5.32 6.04 -14.75
N HIS A 121 -4.61 5.43 -15.70
CA HIS A 121 -4.21 4.04 -15.60
C HIS A 121 -2.84 3.98 -14.93
N ALA A 122 -2.67 3.16 -13.88
CA ALA A 122 -1.38 3.00 -13.22
C ALA A 122 -0.26 2.78 -14.26
N PRO A 123 0.64 3.74 -14.49
CA PRO A 123 1.70 3.58 -15.48
C PRO A 123 2.80 2.63 -15.00
N TYR A 124 2.96 2.47 -13.70
CA TYR A 124 4.06 1.69 -13.12
C TYR A 124 3.55 0.52 -12.30
N LEU A 125 4.23 -0.63 -12.45
CA LEU A 125 4.10 -1.81 -11.60
C LEU A 125 5.41 -2.00 -10.85
N VAL A 126 5.36 -2.08 -9.53
CA VAL A 126 6.56 -2.13 -8.70
C VAL A 126 6.61 -3.45 -7.95
N GLN A 127 7.71 -4.18 -8.13
CA GLN A 127 8.07 -5.35 -7.35
C GLN A 127 9.26 -5.02 -6.45
N VAL A 128 9.13 -5.32 -5.17
CA VAL A 128 10.17 -5.07 -4.16
C VAL A 128 10.97 -6.36 -3.94
N PHE A 129 12.29 -6.25 -3.99
CA PHE A 129 13.22 -7.35 -3.77
C PHE A 129 14.14 -7.03 -2.59
N LYS A 130 14.58 -8.07 -1.91
CA LYS A 130 15.68 -7.97 -0.95
C LYS A 130 17.01 -7.94 -1.68
N GLN A 131 18.03 -7.41 -1.05
CA GLN A 131 19.39 -7.33 -1.61
C GLN A 131 19.94 -8.70 -2.02
N ASN A 132 19.52 -9.77 -1.36
CA ASN A 132 19.99 -11.14 -1.60
C ASN A 132 18.96 -12.03 -2.32
N ASP A 133 17.87 -11.44 -2.85
CA ASP A 133 16.90 -12.21 -3.63
C ASP A 133 17.50 -12.60 -4.99
N TYR A 134 17.26 -13.83 -5.41
CA TYR A 134 17.67 -14.29 -6.72
C TYR A 134 16.67 -13.85 -7.79
N LEU A 135 17.11 -13.02 -8.72
CA LEU A 135 16.37 -12.68 -9.92
C LEU A 135 16.71 -13.70 -10.99
N THR A 136 15.76 -14.57 -11.32
CA THR A 136 15.94 -15.50 -12.44
C THR A 136 15.70 -14.78 -13.78
N ALA A 137 16.42 -15.17 -14.83
CA ALA A 137 16.18 -14.66 -16.18
C ALA A 137 14.72 -14.86 -16.62
N THR A 138 14.13 -16.01 -16.28
CA THR A 138 12.71 -16.30 -16.54
C THR A 138 11.79 -15.31 -15.83
N GLY A 139 12.08 -14.98 -14.56
CA GLY A 139 11.29 -14.02 -13.78
C GLY A 139 11.31 -12.62 -14.40
N ILE A 140 12.48 -12.17 -14.88
CA ILE A 140 12.62 -10.88 -15.56
C ILE A 140 11.83 -10.87 -16.87
N VAL A 141 11.92 -11.93 -17.67
CA VAL A 141 11.18 -12.06 -18.95
C VAL A 141 9.67 -12.06 -18.69
N LEU A 142 9.19 -12.80 -17.68
CA LEU A 142 7.77 -12.83 -17.33
C LEU A 142 7.26 -11.45 -16.86
N ALA A 143 8.02 -10.75 -16.04
CA ALA A 143 7.70 -9.39 -15.60
C ALA A 143 7.61 -8.41 -16.80
N GLY A 144 8.58 -8.48 -17.72
CA GLY A 144 8.59 -7.68 -18.96
C GLY A 144 7.39 -7.98 -19.87
N ARG A 145 7.05 -9.26 -20.06
CA ARG A 145 5.87 -9.67 -20.84
C ARG A 145 4.57 -9.17 -20.20
N LEU A 146 4.43 -9.32 -18.87
CA LEU A 146 3.26 -8.80 -18.16
C LEU A 146 3.12 -7.30 -18.36
N ALA A 147 4.19 -6.54 -18.15
CA ALA A 147 4.20 -5.10 -18.32
C ALA A 147 3.79 -4.67 -19.73
N THR A 148 4.35 -5.34 -20.77
CA THR A 148 4.03 -5.09 -22.17
C THR A 148 2.56 -5.40 -22.47
N THR A 149 2.04 -6.54 -22.00
CA THR A 149 0.65 -6.96 -22.19
C THR A 149 -0.34 -5.93 -21.63
N VAL A 150 -0.03 -5.34 -20.47
CA VAL A 150 -0.89 -4.34 -19.84
C VAL A 150 -0.48 -2.89 -20.14
N LYS A 151 0.48 -2.68 -21.05
CA LYS A 151 1.02 -1.36 -21.45
C LYS A 151 1.47 -0.53 -20.26
N LYS A 152 2.29 -1.14 -19.38
CA LYS A 152 2.82 -0.54 -18.15
C LYS A 152 4.33 -0.70 -18.07
N GLN A 153 4.98 0.14 -17.25
CA GLN A 153 6.40 -0.02 -16.93
C GLN A 153 6.54 -0.89 -15.67
N PHE A 154 7.44 -1.86 -15.71
CA PHE A 154 7.74 -2.72 -14.57
C PHE A 154 9.02 -2.23 -13.90
N ILE A 155 8.94 -1.93 -12.61
CA ILE A 155 10.04 -1.42 -11.81
C ILE A 155 10.46 -2.49 -10.80
N LEU A 156 11.72 -2.90 -10.87
CA LEU A 156 12.36 -3.74 -9.84
C LEU A 156 12.99 -2.81 -8.81
N SER A 157 12.48 -2.84 -7.59
CA SER A 157 12.97 -2.00 -6.49
C SER A 157 13.81 -2.81 -5.52
N LEU A 158 15.06 -2.40 -5.30
CA LEU A 158 16.00 -2.98 -4.33
C LEU A 158 16.33 -1.94 -3.26
N PRO A 159 15.48 -1.72 -2.28
CA PRO A 159 15.74 -0.74 -1.24
C PRO A 159 16.91 -1.19 -0.36
N ARG A 160 17.77 -0.24 0.03
CA ARG A 160 18.81 -0.46 1.04
C ARG A 160 18.34 0.17 2.34
N ILE A 161 17.92 -0.66 3.28
CA ILE A 161 17.68 -0.22 4.64
C ILE A 161 19.07 -0.11 5.29
N LYS A 162 19.54 1.12 5.53
CA LYS A 162 20.70 1.31 6.41
C LYS A 162 20.20 0.98 7.83
N GLU A 163 20.74 -0.08 8.43
CA GLU A 163 20.56 -0.33 9.85
C GLU A 163 21.12 0.90 10.60
N ARG A 164 20.23 1.72 11.14
CA ARG A 164 20.63 2.70 12.15
C ARG A 164 20.98 1.89 13.39
N LYS A 165 22.23 1.99 13.82
CA LYS A 165 22.72 1.38 15.07
C LYS A 165 22.08 1.97 16.35
N ASP A 166 21.11 2.88 16.24
CA ASP A 166 20.66 3.75 17.33
C ASP A 166 19.18 3.56 17.73
N ASP A 167 18.57 2.41 17.45
CA ASP A 167 17.21 2.09 17.95
C ASP A 167 17.27 0.93 18.96
N PHE A 168 17.98 1.15 20.08
CA PHE A 168 17.82 0.36 21.31
C PHE A 168 17.01 1.14 22.34
#